data_aab42fd41d6e86042afa7e0dc1c54883
#
_entry.id   aab42fd41d6e86042afa7e0dc1c54883
#
_cell.length_a   1.000
_cell.length_b   1.000
_cell.length_c   1.000
_cell.angle_alpha   90.00
_cell.angle_beta   90.00
_cell.angle_gamma   90.00
#
_symmetry.space_group_name_H-M   'P 1'
#
loop_
_entity.id
_entity.type
_entity.pdbx_description
1 polymer ?
#
loop_
_entity_poly.entity_id
_entity_poly.type
_entity_poly.pdbx_seq_one_letter_code
_entity_poly.pdbx_strand_id
1 'polypeptide(L)'
;MMKELIKKEDDADKMQGNLSASIVTGTNVIVMSATSSSAESACRLLKAGIDNYPKLSGYFQTGYILKKIGSFSGNGIKIHRERALMTAFKMAAVMFAAACGIIIAMAIFTDKIHNADQAEELLDMDVFGSIPFIRKNQNQKSILLTDVRTDPQYSESIDKIVTKLRRKMYAKGYKVLMVTSLKENDGKSTVAVNMVLNLAQRGKKVVLVDCDMRRSAVHKLLEIDMDMDMDKQLYDYLKGTRSLDEVLQKAGQDDRQFMCVLQKKAISNPENLYESERFEQMLQELSEKFDYVILDTAPTGIVRDAEIIAGYAQAAFMVIKQDEVHATAINDAVDILEDAGASVIGGVLNMARGERLAGSGYRKYGRYYYSYAYGKDGQNAGKR
;
A
#
# COMPACT_ATOMS: atom_id res chain seq x y z
N MET A 1 -37.49 -52.10 21.80
CA MET A 1 -37.87 -53.44 21.32
C MET A 1 -37.68 -53.59 19.78
N MET A 2 -38.30 -52.79 18.94
CA MET A 2 -38.09 -52.88 17.50
C MET A 2 -36.64 -52.56 17.04
N LYS A 3 -35.97 -51.59 17.67
CA LYS A 3 -34.53 -51.30 17.45
C LYS A 3 -33.59 -52.41 17.96
N GLU A 4 -33.98 -53.19 18.93
CA GLU A 4 -33.16 -54.29 19.47
C GLU A 4 -33.28 -55.60 18.62
N LEU A 5 -34.42 -55.84 17.97
CA LEU A 5 -34.58 -56.96 17.04
C LEU A 5 -33.83 -56.75 15.73
N ILE A 6 -33.68 -55.48 15.33
CA ILE A 6 -32.90 -55.09 14.10
C ILE A 6 -31.38 -55.17 14.43
N LYS A 7 -30.96 -55.03 15.69
CA LYS A 7 -29.54 -55.14 16.11
C LYS A 7 -28.95 -56.55 16.00
N LYS A 8 -29.73 -57.56 15.72
CA LYS A 8 -29.26 -58.94 15.62
C LYS A 8 -28.82 -59.38 14.23
N GLU A 9 -29.03 -58.58 13.20
CA GLU A 9 -28.47 -58.80 11.89
C GLU A 9 -27.30 -57.84 11.66
N ASP A 10 -26.16 -58.33 11.19
CA ASP A 10 -24.83 -57.72 11.14
C ASP A 10 -24.66 -56.34 10.47
N ASP A 11 -25.74 -55.64 10.11
CA ASP A 11 -25.73 -54.35 9.40
C ASP A 11 -26.57 -53.23 10.07
N ALA A 12 -27.06 -53.44 11.30
CA ALA A 12 -27.97 -52.50 11.97
C ALA A 12 -27.30 -51.18 12.37
N ASP A 13 -26.00 -51.17 12.63
CA ASP A 13 -25.23 -49.93 13.03
C ASP A 13 -25.04 -48.95 11.87
N LYS A 14 -25.30 -49.35 10.61
CA LYS A 14 -25.18 -48.49 9.43
C LYS A 14 -26.53 -47.93 8.94
N MET A 15 -27.64 -48.32 9.55
CA MET A 15 -28.98 -47.87 9.12
C MET A 15 -29.39 -46.62 9.91
N GLN A 16 -29.02 -45.44 9.47
CA GLN A 16 -29.53 -44.16 9.98
C GLN A 16 -30.83 -43.79 9.25
N GLY A 17 -31.93 -43.67 9.98
CA GLY A 17 -33.24 -43.27 9.43
C GLY A 17 -34.40 -43.47 10.37
N ASN A 18 -35.55 -42.95 10.00
CA ASN A 18 -36.81 -43.08 10.78
C ASN A 18 -37.78 -44.00 10.03
N LEU A 19 -38.33 -44.95 10.75
CA LEU A 19 -39.42 -45.81 10.28
C LEU A 19 -40.72 -45.40 10.98
N SER A 20 -41.76 -45.12 10.23
CA SER A 20 -43.10 -44.80 10.76
C SER A 20 -44.16 -45.69 10.14
N ALA A 21 -45.18 -45.98 10.95
CA ALA A 21 -46.34 -46.73 10.52
C ALA A 21 -47.60 -45.95 10.94
N SER A 22 -48.55 -45.81 10.04
CA SER A 22 -49.82 -45.15 10.25
C SER A 22 -50.97 -45.99 9.75
N ILE A 23 -52.13 -45.96 10.41
CA ILE A 23 -53.37 -46.61 9.96
C ILE A 23 -54.13 -45.59 9.10
N VAL A 24 -54.55 -46.01 7.93
CA VAL A 24 -55.41 -45.16 7.09
C VAL A 24 -56.79 -45.11 7.69
N THR A 25 -57.26 -43.93 8.09
CA THR A 25 -58.54 -43.73 8.77
C THR A 25 -59.71 -44.33 7.95
N GLY A 26 -60.56 -45.16 8.63
CA GLY A 26 -61.67 -45.82 8.00
C GLY A 26 -61.34 -47.11 7.21
N THR A 27 -60.10 -47.57 7.30
CA THR A 27 -59.65 -48.80 6.61
C THR A 27 -58.83 -49.68 7.52
N ASN A 28 -58.68 -50.99 7.17
CA ASN A 28 -57.77 -51.92 7.87
C ASN A 28 -56.38 -51.95 7.21
N VAL A 29 -55.97 -50.81 6.61
CA VAL A 29 -54.69 -50.72 5.90
C VAL A 29 -53.68 -49.99 6.76
N ILE A 30 -52.50 -50.59 6.95
CA ILE A 30 -51.36 -49.98 7.60
C ILE A 30 -50.35 -49.51 6.50
N VAL A 31 -50.02 -48.25 6.53
CA VAL A 31 -48.99 -47.69 5.64
C VAL A 31 -47.71 -47.55 6.43
N MET A 32 -46.65 -48.18 5.97
CA MET A 32 -45.31 -48.03 6.50
C MET A 32 -44.45 -47.12 5.62
N SER A 33 -43.77 -46.18 6.20
CA SER A 33 -42.84 -45.31 5.50
C SER A 33 -41.48 -45.24 6.22
N ALA A 34 -40.42 -45.15 5.42
CA ALA A 34 -39.05 -45.01 5.92
C ALA A 34 -38.36 -43.82 5.26
N THR A 35 -37.62 -43.08 6.06
CA THR A 35 -36.75 -41.99 5.60
C THR A 35 -35.32 -42.24 6.06
N SER A 36 -34.34 -42.06 5.19
CA SER A 36 -32.92 -42.24 5.45
C SER A 36 -32.06 -41.29 4.59
N SER A 37 -30.77 -41.24 4.87
CA SER A 37 -29.79 -40.44 4.12
C SER A 37 -29.60 -40.86 2.66
N SER A 38 -29.90 -42.13 2.34
CA SER A 38 -29.89 -42.65 0.95
C SER A 38 -31.14 -43.45 0.65
N ALA A 39 -31.50 -43.49 -0.63
CA ALA A 39 -32.63 -44.29 -1.15
C ALA A 39 -32.50 -45.78 -0.81
N GLU A 40 -31.28 -46.28 -0.95
CA GLU A 40 -30.98 -47.68 -0.69
C GLU A 40 -31.14 -48.04 0.80
N SER A 41 -30.65 -47.16 1.68
CA SER A 41 -30.81 -47.32 3.14
C SER A 41 -32.27 -47.22 3.58
N ALA A 42 -33.07 -46.32 2.97
CA ALA A 42 -34.50 -46.22 3.22
C ALA A 42 -35.26 -47.49 2.80
N CYS A 43 -34.89 -48.05 1.62
CA CYS A 43 -35.45 -49.31 1.14
C CYS A 43 -35.12 -50.47 2.06
N ARG A 44 -33.88 -50.62 2.51
CA ARG A 44 -33.46 -51.69 3.45
C ARG A 44 -34.17 -51.54 4.78
N LEU A 45 -34.31 -50.33 5.31
CA LEU A 45 -35.00 -50.04 6.57
C LEU A 45 -36.49 -50.42 6.46
N LEU A 46 -37.17 -50.07 5.37
CA LEU A 46 -38.58 -50.38 5.10
C LEU A 46 -38.78 -51.89 4.96
N LYS A 47 -37.91 -52.57 4.22
CA LYS A 47 -37.94 -54.02 4.05
C LYS A 47 -37.73 -54.73 5.39
N ALA A 48 -36.75 -54.36 6.15
CA ALA A 48 -36.47 -54.90 7.50
C ALA A 48 -37.70 -54.72 8.43
N GLY A 49 -38.35 -53.52 8.37
CA GLY A 49 -39.57 -53.24 9.14
C GLY A 49 -40.72 -54.14 8.75
N ILE A 50 -40.97 -54.38 7.46
CA ILE A 50 -42.05 -55.23 6.93
C ILE A 50 -41.79 -56.71 7.30
N ASP A 51 -40.57 -57.21 7.08
CA ASP A 51 -40.21 -58.60 7.27
C ASP A 51 -40.21 -59.03 8.79
N ASN A 52 -39.92 -58.13 9.68
CA ASN A 52 -39.91 -58.37 11.15
C ASN A 52 -41.26 -58.05 11.83
N TYR A 53 -42.17 -57.32 11.17
CA TYR A 53 -43.46 -56.98 11.76
C TYR A 53 -44.33 -58.23 12.17
N PRO A 54 -44.38 -59.33 11.37
CA PRO A 54 -45.12 -60.52 11.78
C PRO A 54 -44.60 -61.18 13.06
N LYS A 55 -43.28 -61.07 13.30
CA LYS A 55 -42.65 -61.61 14.55
C LYS A 55 -43.03 -60.78 15.76
N LEU A 56 -43.30 -59.51 15.62
CA LEU A 56 -43.74 -58.60 16.66
C LEU A 56 -45.23 -58.70 16.95
N SER A 57 -46.07 -58.97 15.92
CA SER A 57 -47.52 -59.11 16.11
C SER A 57 -47.92 -60.27 16.98
N GLY A 58 -47.08 -61.33 17.08
CA GLY A 58 -47.27 -62.43 18.00
C GLY A 58 -47.14 -62.07 19.48
N TYR A 59 -46.51 -60.94 19.84
CA TYR A 59 -46.40 -60.43 21.22
C TYR A 59 -47.62 -59.62 21.68
N PHE A 60 -48.42 -59.13 20.74
CA PHE A 60 -49.62 -58.32 21.06
C PHE A 60 -50.87 -59.16 20.85
N GLN A 61 -51.23 -60.08 21.65
CA GLN A 61 -52.45 -60.93 21.69
C GLN A 61 -53.67 -60.53 20.83
N THR A 62 -53.46 -59.98 19.67
CA THR A 62 -54.49 -59.52 18.73
C THR A 62 -54.47 -60.45 17.51
N GLY A 63 -55.49 -61.24 17.33
CA GLY A 63 -55.65 -62.24 16.25
C GLY A 63 -55.76 -61.67 14.84
N TYR A 64 -54.98 -60.63 14.55
CA TYR A 64 -54.97 -60.03 13.20
C TYR A 64 -53.88 -60.66 12.35
N ILE A 65 -54.27 -61.25 11.20
CA ILE A 65 -53.35 -61.73 10.18
C ILE A 65 -53.09 -60.60 9.20
N LEU A 66 -51.84 -60.09 9.20
CA LEU A 66 -51.44 -59.08 8.25
C LEU A 66 -51.09 -59.70 6.87
N LYS A 67 -51.74 -59.24 5.87
CA LYS A 67 -51.49 -59.65 4.47
C LYS A 67 -50.77 -58.50 3.78
N LYS A 68 -49.58 -58.76 3.22
CA LYS A 68 -48.86 -57.81 2.42
C LYS A 68 -49.62 -57.48 1.17
N ILE A 69 -50.03 -56.24 0.95
CA ILE A 69 -50.72 -55.74 -0.22
C ILE A 69 -49.69 -55.06 -1.12
N GLY A 70 -49.26 -55.73 -2.19
CA GLY A 70 -48.35 -55.24 -3.21
C GLY A 70 -46.86 -55.58 -2.95
N SER A 71 -46.05 -55.45 -3.99
CA SER A 71 -44.60 -55.60 -3.91
C SER A 71 -43.97 -54.21 -3.79
N PHE A 72 -42.99 -54.08 -2.92
CA PHE A 72 -42.20 -52.86 -2.82
C PHE A 72 -41.33 -52.72 -4.06
N SER A 73 -41.52 -51.62 -4.79
CA SER A 73 -40.68 -51.22 -5.92
C SER A 73 -39.94 -49.94 -5.54
N GLY A 74 -38.63 -49.93 -5.70
CA GLY A 74 -37.79 -48.74 -5.42
C GLY A 74 -38.04 -47.52 -6.31
N ASN A 75 -38.97 -47.67 -7.32
CA ASN A 75 -39.27 -46.61 -8.30
C ASN A 75 -40.13 -45.45 -7.78
N GLY A 76 -40.53 -45.47 -6.49
CA GLY A 76 -41.33 -44.42 -5.85
C GLY A 76 -40.53 -43.49 -4.92
N ILE A 77 -39.22 -43.58 -4.92
CA ILE A 77 -38.39 -42.84 -3.98
C ILE A 77 -38.22 -41.42 -4.48
N LYS A 78 -38.89 -40.45 -3.83
CA LYS A 78 -38.68 -39.02 -4.07
C LYS A 78 -37.43 -38.56 -3.39
N ILE A 79 -36.33 -38.38 -4.14
CA ILE A 79 -35.12 -37.74 -3.67
C ILE A 79 -35.35 -36.23 -3.79
N HIS A 80 -35.37 -35.50 -2.67
CA HIS A 80 -35.49 -34.03 -2.65
C HIS A 80 -34.16 -33.36 -2.98
N ARG A 81 -33.48 -33.81 -4.05
CA ARG A 81 -32.19 -33.32 -4.50
C ARG A 81 -32.24 -31.84 -4.92
N GLU A 82 -33.36 -31.42 -5.52
CA GLU A 82 -33.52 -30.03 -5.99
C GLU A 82 -33.56 -29.01 -4.85
N ARG A 83 -34.19 -29.36 -3.71
CA ARG A 83 -34.21 -28.46 -2.55
C ARG A 83 -32.83 -28.28 -1.92
N ALA A 84 -32.02 -29.32 -1.87
CA ALA A 84 -30.65 -29.24 -1.36
C ALA A 84 -29.75 -28.38 -2.24
N LEU A 85 -29.87 -28.50 -3.59
CA LEU A 85 -29.14 -27.67 -4.54
C LEU A 85 -29.56 -26.18 -4.46
N MET A 86 -30.87 -25.92 -4.37
CA MET A 86 -31.39 -24.56 -4.24
C MET A 86 -30.95 -23.91 -2.91
N THR A 87 -30.94 -24.65 -1.80
CA THR A 87 -30.45 -24.12 -0.51
C THR A 87 -28.94 -23.88 -0.53
N ALA A 88 -28.17 -24.78 -1.13
CA ALA A 88 -26.72 -24.59 -1.31
C ALA A 88 -26.43 -23.36 -2.18
N PHE A 89 -27.16 -23.15 -3.25
CA PHE A 89 -27.00 -21.96 -4.11
C PHE A 89 -27.37 -20.67 -3.39
N LYS A 90 -28.46 -20.66 -2.60
CA LYS A 90 -28.84 -19.49 -1.78
C LYS A 90 -27.77 -19.15 -0.75
N MET A 91 -27.23 -20.17 -0.06
CA MET A 91 -26.15 -19.97 0.92
C MET A 91 -24.89 -19.45 0.25
N ALA A 92 -24.50 -19.97 -0.91
CA ALA A 92 -23.35 -19.47 -1.68
C ALA A 92 -23.55 -18.01 -2.11
N ALA A 93 -24.75 -17.63 -2.57
CA ALA A 93 -25.07 -16.26 -2.94
C ALA A 93 -24.99 -15.29 -1.74
N VAL A 94 -25.49 -15.71 -0.57
CA VAL A 94 -25.40 -14.90 0.67
C VAL A 94 -23.95 -14.74 1.12
N MET A 95 -23.15 -15.82 1.08
CA MET A 95 -21.72 -15.74 1.41
C MET A 95 -20.94 -14.85 0.44
N PHE A 96 -21.25 -14.94 -0.85
CA PHE A 96 -20.64 -14.06 -1.86
C PHE A 96 -21.00 -12.60 -1.64
N ALA A 97 -22.28 -12.30 -1.37
CA ALA A 97 -22.72 -10.92 -1.06
C ALA A 97 -22.06 -10.38 0.22
N ALA A 98 -21.92 -11.22 1.26
CA ALA A 98 -21.23 -10.85 2.49
C ALA A 98 -19.74 -10.58 2.24
N ALA A 99 -19.05 -11.41 1.46
CA ALA A 99 -17.67 -11.21 1.06
C ALA A 99 -17.47 -9.92 0.27
N CYS A 100 -18.34 -9.66 -0.71
CA CYS A 100 -18.34 -8.39 -1.45
C CYS A 100 -18.58 -7.18 -0.51
N GLY A 101 -19.52 -7.29 0.42
CA GLY A 101 -19.79 -6.25 1.43
C GLY A 101 -18.56 -5.94 2.31
N ILE A 102 -17.83 -6.97 2.74
CA ILE A 102 -16.59 -6.81 3.52
C ILE A 102 -15.49 -6.14 2.68
N ILE A 103 -15.32 -6.55 1.42
CA ILE A 103 -14.33 -5.96 0.51
C ILE A 103 -14.66 -4.48 0.25
N ILE A 104 -15.93 -4.15 -0.01
CA ILE A 104 -16.38 -2.77 -0.21
C ILE A 104 -16.17 -1.94 1.06
N ALA A 105 -16.52 -2.49 2.24
CA ALA A 105 -16.28 -1.82 3.51
C ALA A 105 -14.78 -1.54 3.71
N MET A 106 -13.90 -2.54 3.52
CA MET A 106 -12.46 -2.34 3.60
C MET A 106 -11.96 -1.29 2.60
N ALA A 107 -12.48 -1.25 1.39
CA ALA A 107 -12.11 -0.25 0.38
C ALA A 107 -12.54 1.17 0.77
N ILE A 108 -13.73 1.33 1.35
CA ILE A 108 -14.25 2.64 1.81
C ILE A 108 -13.50 3.15 3.04
N PHE A 109 -13.09 2.25 3.95
CA PHE A 109 -12.34 2.62 5.16
C PHE A 109 -10.84 2.73 4.94
N THR A 110 -10.34 2.55 3.70
CA THR A 110 -8.92 2.70 3.38
C THR A 110 -8.72 4.03 2.66
N ASP A 111 -8.38 5.08 3.41
CA ASP A 111 -8.04 6.43 2.93
C ASP A 111 -6.56 6.56 2.51
N LYS A 112 -6.01 5.49 1.93
CA LYS A 112 -4.68 5.51 1.32
C LYS A 112 -4.69 6.29 0.01
N ILE A 113 -3.60 6.98 -0.22
CA ILE A 113 -3.44 7.82 -1.41
C ILE A 113 -2.97 6.96 -2.58
N HIS A 114 -3.82 6.84 -3.60
CA HIS A 114 -3.55 6.02 -4.78
C HIS A 114 -3.08 6.81 -6.00
N ASN A 115 -3.38 8.11 -6.09
CA ASN A 115 -3.00 8.98 -7.19
C ASN A 115 -2.89 10.45 -6.74
N ALA A 116 -2.33 11.30 -7.61
CA ALA A 116 -2.11 12.71 -7.30
C ALA A 116 -3.43 13.50 -7.15
N ASP A 117 -4.45 13.18 -7.95
CA ASP A 117 -5.75 13.88 -7.90
C ASP A 117 -6.43 13.62 -6.54
N GLN A 118 -6.40 12.36 -6.07
CA GLN A 118 -6.89 12.00 -4.75
C GLN A 118 -6.06 12.64 -3.62
N ALA A 119 -4.75 12.76 -3.82
CA ALA A 119 -3.90 13.45 -2.86
C ALA A 119 -4.25 14.93 -2.73
N GLU A 120 -4.54 15.63 -3.85
CA GLU A 120 -5.00 17.02 -3.83
C GLU A 120 -6.36 17.21 -3.14
N GLU A 121 -7.21 16.18 -3.16
CA GLU A 121 -8.55 16.23 -2.55
C GLU A 121 -8.53 15.90 -1.05
N LEU A 122 -7.65 14.99 -0.60
CA LEU A 122 -7.65 14.47 0.77
C LEU A 122 -6.62 15.12 1.69
N LEU A 123 -5.60 15.78 1.13
CA LEU A 123 -4.53 16.37 1.92
C LEU A 123 -4.72 17.87 2.12
N ASP A 124 -4.45 18.33 3.32
CA ASP A 124 -4.52 19.73 3.72
C ASP A 124 -3.29 20.53 3.23
N MET A 125 -2.73 20.13 2.08
CA MET A 125 -1.60 20.80 1.44
C MET A 125 -1.66 20.67 -0.09
N ASP A 126 -0.96 21.56 -0.80
CA ASP A 126 -0.84 21.46 -2.25
C ASP A 126 0.02 20.26 -2.68
N VAL A 127 -0.47 19.46 -3.62
CA VAL A 127 0.30 18.38 -4.24
C VAL A 127 0.90 18.85 -5.56
N PHE A 128 2.22 18.81 -5.68
CA PHE A 128 2.92 19.35 -6.86
C PHE A 128 2.92 18.41 -8.05
N GLY A 129 2.51 17.17 -7.84
CA GLY A 129 2.41 16.12 -8.85
C GLY A 129 2.93 14.79 -8.33
N SER A 130 3.20 13.87 -9.25
CA SER A 130 3.73 12.54 -8.96
C SER A 130 5.10 12.30 -9.60
N ILE A 131 5.94 11.51 -8.91
CA ILE A 131 7.22 11.00 -9.42
C ILE A 131 7.02 9.52 -9.74
N PRO A 132 7.22 9.09 -11.00
CA PRO A 132 7.00 7.71 -11.40
C PRO A 132 7.98 6.75 -10.71
N PHE A 133 7.50 5.54 -10.41
CA PHE A 133 8.35 4.47 -9.93
C PHE A 133 9.27 3.99 -11.06
N ILE A 134 10.57 4.08 -10.82
CA ILE A 134 11.59 3.53 -11.72
C ILE A 134 12.25 2.33 -11.06
N ARG A 135 12.29 1.21 -11.78
CA ARG A 135 13.03 0.03 -11.32
C ARG A 135 14.53 0.27 -11.49
N LYS A 136 15.28 0.23 -10.39
CA LYS A 136 16.74 0.28 -10.45
C LYS A 136 17.30 -0.91 -11.23
N ASN A 137 18.26 -0.66 -12.10
CA ASN A 137 19.07 -1.71 -12.70
C ASN A 137 20.06 -2.27 -11.66
N GLN A 138 20.54 -3.51 -11.85
CA GLN A 138 21.41 -4.18 -10.89
C GLN A 138 22.69 -3.39 -10.53
N ASN A 139 23.16 -2.53 -11.42
CA ASN A 139 24.36 -1.70 -11.24
C ASN A 139 24.07 -0.24 -10.83
N GLN A 140 22.78 0.11 -10.60
CA GLN A 140 22.38 1.46 -10.19
C GLN A 140 22.20 1.54 -8.69
N LYS A 141 23.03 2.32 -8.00
CA LYS A 141 22.89 2.56 -6.55
C LYS A 141 21.73 3.52 -6.25
N SER A 142 21.51 4.51 -7.10
CA SER A 142 20.49 5.54 -6.92
C SER A 142 19.86 5.97 -8.25
N ILE A 143 18.69 6.62 -8.20
CA ILE A 143 18.02 7.25 -9.35
C ILE A 143 18.24 8.74 -9.23
N LEU A 144 19.32 9.23 -9.84
CA LEU A 144 19.67 10.66 -9.86
C LEU A 144 19.60 11.23 -11.26
N LEU A 145 19.34 12.54 -11.35
CA LEU A 145 19.35 13.30 -12.62
C LEU A 145 20.73 13.34 -13.29
N THR A 146 21.79 13.00 -12.55
CA THR A 146 23.15 12.87 -13.11
C THR A 146 23.37 11.56 -13.87
N ASP A 147 22.51 10.56 -13.68
CA ASP A 147 22.63 9.31 -14.41
C ASP A 147 22.06 9.49 -15.84
N VAL A 148 22.89 9.31 -16.86
CA VAL A 148 22.54 9.39 -18.29
C VAL A 148 21.38 8.45 -18.67
N ARG A 149 21.14 7.40 -17.86
CA ARG A 149 20.07 6.41 -18.06
C ARG A 149 18.76 6.78 -17.36
N THR A 150 18.68 7.96 -16.76
CA THR A 150 17.46 8.38 -16.06
C THR A 150 16.33 8.57 -17.07
N ASP A 151 15.18 8.01 -16.74
CA ASP A 151 13.97 8.10 -17.57
C ASP A 151 13.58 9.56 -17.81
N PRO A 152 13.33 9.97 -19.06
CA PRO A 152 12.89 11.34 -19.38
C PRO A 152 11.64 11.78 -18.61
N GLN A 153 10.68 10.86 -18.35
CA GLN A 153 9.46 11.17 -17.61
C GLN A 153 9.78 11.49 -16.13
N TYR A 154 10.74 10.78 -15.55
CA TYR A 154 11.22 11.07 -14.20
C TYR A 154 11.85 12.46 -14.13
N SER A 155 12.76 12.77 -15.05
CA SER A 155 13.42 14.08 -15.13
C SER A 155 12.42 15.22 -15.32
N GLU A 156 11.43 15.03 -16.18
CA GLU A 156 10.35 16.00 -16.40
C GLU A 156 9.48 16.20 -15.15
N SER A 157 9.19 15.10 -14.42
CA SER A 157 8.44 15.18 -13.16
C SER A 157 9.18 16.01 -12.11
N ILE A 158 10.47 15.74 -11.89
CA ILE A 158 11.31 16.54 -11.00
C ILE A 158 11.35 18.00 -11.43
N ASP A 159 11.50 18.26 -12.72
CA ASP A 159 11.56 19.64 -13.26
C ASP A 159 10.28 20.43 -12.99
N LYS A 160 9.12 19.81 -13.17
CA LYS A 160 7.80 20.41 -12.86
C LYS A 160 7.65 20.70 -11.37
N ILE A 161 8.02 19.74 -10.51
CA ILE A 161 7.95 19.88 -9.06
C ILE A 161 8.84 21.03 -8.59
N VAL A 162 10.10 21.04 -9.01
CA VAL A 162 11.06 22.10 -8.64
C VAL A 162 10.62 23.47 -9.17
N THR A 163 9.97 23.53 -10.31
CA THR A 163 9.44 24.78 -10.86
C THR A 163 8.31 25.35 -9.98
N LYS A 164 7.36 24.49 -9.53
CA LYS A 164 6.30 24.89 -8.58
C LYS A 164 6.90 25.30 -7.23
N LEU A 165 7.84 24.49 -6.71
CA LEU A 165 8.56 24.75 -5.46
C LEU A 165 9.22 26.14 -5.46
N ARG A 166 10.05 26.41 -6.47
CA ARG A 166 10.73 27.72 -6.62
C ARG A 166 9.77 28.89 -6.62
N ARG A 167 8.65 28.76 -7.35
CA ARG A 167 7.63 29.81 -7.44
C ARG A 167 7.06 30.12 -6.05
N LYS A 168 6.74 29.08 -5.25
CA LYS A 168 6.21 29.28 -3.92
C LYS A 168 7.25 29.84 -2.94
N MET A 169 8.46 29.29 -2.94
CA MET A 169 9.54 29.80 -2.09
C MET A 169 9.86 31.26 -2.42
N TYR A 170 9.96 31.60 -3.71
CA TYR A 170 10.22 32.98 -4.15
C TYR A 170 9.10 33.95 -3.70
N ALA A 171 7.85 33.55 -3.86
CA ALA A 171 6.69 34.38 -3.49
C ALA A 171 6.62 34.67 -1.97
N LYS A 172 7.17 33.77 -1.15
CA LYS A 172 7.21 33.89 0.31
C LYS A 172 8.55 34.43 0.84
N GLY A 173 9.56 34.58 -0.03
CA GLY A 173 10.91 34.98 0.37
C GLY A 173 11.68 33.88 1.14
N TYR A 174 11.26 32.62 1.03
CA TYR A 174 11.86 31.51 1.75
C TYR A 174 13.14 31.01 1.07
N LYS A 175 14.14 30.69 1.88
CA LYS A 175 15.41 30.10 1.44
C LYS A 175 15.66 28.72 2.05
N VAL A 176 15.24 28.49 3.31
CA VAL A 176 15.44 27.24 4.04
C VAL A 176 14.21 26.33 3.87
N LEU A 177 14.42 25.21 3.21
CA LEU A 177 13.40 24.19 2.95
C LEU A 177 13.80 22.88 3.60
N MET A 178 12.98 22.34 4.48
CA MET A 178 13.11 20.95 4.90
C MET A 178 12.34 20.02 3.97
N VAL A 179 12.92 18.86 3.68
CA VAL A 179 12.29 17.77 2.93
C VAL A 179 12.16 16.59 3.87
N THR A 180 10.93 16.17 4.10
CA THR A 180 10.61 15.09 5.03
C THR A 180 9.60 14.10 4.43
N SER A 181 9.29 13.04 5.16
CA SER A 181 8.26 12.04 4.82
C SER A 181 7.62 11.52 6.09
N LEU A 182 6.54 10.74 5.97
CA LEU A 182 5.94 10.13 7.16
C LEU A 182 6.70 8.87 7.60
N LYS A 183 7.17 8.07 6.64
CA LYS A 183 7.85 6.80 6.89
C LYS A 183 9.25 6.74 6.29
N GLU A 184 10.03 5.77 6.77
CA GLU A 184 11.28 5.38 6.14
C GLU A 184 11.04 4.80 4.74
N ASN A 185 12.01 4.98 3.85
CA ASN A 185 11.97 4.49 2.47
C ASN A 185 10.85 5.09 1.57
N ASP A 186 10.27 6.23 1.96
CA ASP A 186 9.38 7.00 1.09
C ASP A 186 10.14 7.73 -0.03
N GLY A 187 11.47 7.79 0.06
CA GLY A 187 12.34 8.36 -0.96
C GLY A 187 12.70 9.83 -0.75
N LYS A 188 12.48 10.39 0.46
CA LYS A 188 12.79 11.80 0.80
C LYS A 188 14.19 12.25 0.36
N SER A 189 15.23 11.52 0.77
CA SER A 189 16.62 11.86 0.45
C SER A 189 16.90 11.84 -1.07
N THR A 190 16.32 10.87 -1.80
CA THR A 190 16.43 10.80 -3.26
C THR A 190 15.75 12.01 -3.92
N VAL A 191 14.58 12.41 -3.42
CA VAL A 191 13.85 13.58 -3.91
C VAL A 191 14.63 14.85 -3.58
N ALA A 192 15.14 15.01 -2.34
CA ALA A 192 15.95 16.16 -1.93
C ALA A 192 17.19 16.32 -2.81
N VAL A 193 17.96 15.25 -3.03
CA VAL A 193 19.15 15.30 -3.91
C VAL A 193 18.77 15.69 -5.33
N ASN A 194 17.70 15.11 -5.91
CA ASN A 194 17.26 15.46 -7.26
C ASN A 194 16.74 16.90 -7.38
N MET A 195 16.09 17.44 -6.33
CA MET A 195 15.71 18.85 -6.27
C MET A 195 16.95 19.76 -6.31
N VAL A 196 17.98 19.42 -5.52
CA VAL A 196 19.23 20.19 -5.47
C VAL A 196 19.95 20.16 -6.82
N LEU A 197 20.05 18.98 -7.46
CA LEU A 197 20.66 18.82 -8.80
C LEU A 197 19.93 19.66 -9.85
N ASN A 198 18.59 19.68 -9.82
CA ASN A 198 17.79 20.48 -10.75
C ASN A 198 17.95 21.99 -10.51
N LEU A 199 18.00 22.42 -9.25
CA LEU A 199 18.25 23.81 -8.88
C LEU A 199 19.64 24.26 -9.32
N ALA A 200 20.67 23.44 -9.08
CA ALA A 200 22.04 23.71 -9.50
C ALA A 200 22.15 23.83 -11.04
N GLN A 201 21.53 22.92 -11.79
CA GLN A 201 21.47 22.98 -13.25
C GLN A 201 20.86 24.28 -13.76
N ARG A 202 19.96 24.88 -12.99
CA ARG A 202 19.38 26.21 -13.29
C ARG A 202 20.24 27.40 -12.84
N GLY A 203 21.50 27.14 -12.48
CA GLY A 203 22.47 28.15 -12.05
C GLY A 203 22.21 28.76 -10.67
N LYS A 204 21.46 28.05 -9.81
CA LYS A 204 21.22 28.49 -8.43
C LYS A 204 22.34 28.02 -7.50
N LYS A 205 22.72 28.88 -6.54
CA LYS A 205 23.62 28.49 -5.46
C LYS A 205 22.81 27.69 -4.43
N VAL A 206 23.08 26.39 -4.31
CA VAL A 206 22.31 25.49 -3.47
C VAL A 206 23.22 24.74 -2.54
N VAL A 207 22.77 24.56 -1.29
CA VAL A 207 23.40 23.68 -0.32
C VAL A 207 22.41 22.63 0.17
N LEU A 208 22.86 21.37 0.23
CA LEU A 208 22.12 20.25 0.83
C LEU A 208 22.74 19.91 2.18
N VAL A 209 21.92 19.86 3.23
CA VAL A 209 22.35 19.46 4.57
C VAL A 209 21.68 18.14 4.93
N ASP A 210 22.47 17.10 5.20
CA ASP A 210 21.98 15.79 5.64
C ASP A 210 21.68 15.83 7.14
N CYS A 211 20.44 16.16 7.47
CA CYS A 211 19.91 16.25 8.83
C CYS A 211 19.23 14.95 9.29
N ASP A 212 19.33 13.82 8.55
CA ASP A 212 18.92 12.51 9.07
C ASP A 212 20.14 11.84 9.76
N MET A 213 20.53 12.38 10.92
CA MET A 213 21.68 11.84 11.63
C MET A 213 21.50 10.42 12.15
N ARG A 214 20.26 9.92 12.22
CA ARG A 214 19.98 8.56 12.65
C ARG A 214 20.24 7.54 11.57
N ARG A 215 19.85 7.89 10.32
CA ARG A 215 19.94 7.01 9.14
C ARG A 215 20.36 7.77 7.89
N SER A 216 21.50 8.43 7.99
CA SER A 216 22.06 9.17 6.87
C SER A 216 22.19 8.32 5.61
N ALA A 217 21.71 8.87 4.49
CA ALA A 217 21.68 8.23 3.20
C ALA A 217 22.31 9.07 2.08
N VAL A 218 22.44 10.39 2.25
CA VAL A 218 22.85 11.31 1.19
C VAL A 218 24.24 11.00 0.67
N HIS A 219 25.22 10.71 1.54
CA HIS A 219 26.58 10.33 1.12
C HIS A 219 26.61 9.09 0.21
N LYS A 220 25.73 8.10 0.47
CA LYS A 220 25.60 6.89 -0.36
C LYS A 220 24.94 7.19 -1.71
N LEU A 221 23.94 8.08 -1.72
CA LEU A 221 23.26 8.50 -2.94
C LEU A 221 24.21 9.25 -3.88
N LEU A 222 25.05 10.09 -3.32
CA LEU A 222 26.04 10.89 -4.06
C LEU A 222 27.33 10.12 -4.38
N GLU A 223 27.48 8.89 -3.91
CA GLU A 223 28.69 8.06 -4.03
C GLU A 223 29.97 8.76 -3.50
N ILE A 224 29.80 9.60 -2.47
CA ILE A 224 30.91 10.29 -1.82
C ILE A 224 31.49 9.36 -0.77
N ASP A 225 32.79 9.06 -0.94
CA ASP A 225 33.54 8.30 0.08
C ASP A 225 33.96 9.25 1.20
N MET A 226 33.34 9.06 2.37
CA MET A 226 33.62 9.85 3.57
C MET A 226 34.63 9.18 4.51
N ASP A 227 35.26 8.05 4.12
CA ASP A 227 36.17 7.35 5.01
C ASP A 227 37.45 8.17 5.33
N MET A 228 37.84 9.04 4.38
CA MET A 228 38.97 9.97 4.55
C MET A 228 38.61 11.24 5.33
N ASP A 229 37.32 11.58 5.45
CA ASP A 229 36.82 12.84 6.04
C ASP A 229 35.82 12.54 7.18
N MET A 230 36.08 11.51 7.98
CA MET A 230 35.21 11.06 9.08
C MET A 230 34.99 12.12 10.16
N ASP A 231 35.82 13.17 10.23
CA ASP A 231 35.78 14.29 11.15
C ASP A 231 35.27 15.60 10.52
N LYS A 232 34.72 15.52 9.28
CA LYS A 232 34.13 16.66 8.54
C LYS A 232 32.64 16.45 8.27
N GLN A 233 31.90 16.11 9.32
CA GLN A 233 30.47 15.82 9.25
C GLN A 233 29.64 16.92 9.93
N LEU A 234 28.34 16.95 9.68
CA LEU A 234 27.41 17.85 10.36
C LEU A 234 27.56 17.75 11.90
N TYR A 235 27.71 16.51 12.40
CA TYR A 235 27.95 16.27 13.83
C TYR A 235 29.17 17.05 14.38
N ASP A 236 30.27 17.06 13.63
CA ASP A 236 31.52 17.69 14.08
C ASP A 236 31.39 19.21 14.12
N TYR A 237 30.69 19.79 13.16
CA TYR A 237 30.32 21.20 13.19
C TYR A 237 29.46 21.54 14.42
N LEU A 238 28.38 20.78 14.63
CA LEU A 238 27.43 21.02 15.74
C LEU A 238 28.08 20.83 17.11
N LYS A 239 29.08 19.96 17.23
CA LYS A 239 29.91 19.79 18.42
C LYS A 239 30.97 20.91 18.61
N GLY A 240 31.14 21.76 17.61
CA GLY A 240 32.13 22.85 17.67
C GLY A 240 33.57 22.42 17.42
N THR A 241 33.81 21.23 16.94
CA THR A 241 35.15 20.71 16.62
C THR A 241 35.63 21.13 15.24
N ARG A 242 34.70 21.53 14.36
CA ARG A 242 34.96 22.01 13.00
C ARG A 242 34.18 23.28 12.71
N SER A 243 34.71 24.11 11.81
CA SER A 243 34.00 25.26 11.23
C SER A 243 33.06 24.85 10.09
N LEU A 244 32.15 25.74 9.68
CA LEU A 244 31.23 25.47 8.57
C LEU A 244 31.99 25.26 7.26
N ASP A 245 33.00 26.06 6.97
CA ASP A 245 33.80 25.95 5.74
C ASP A 245 34.57 24.60 5.64
N GLU A 246 34.96 24.01 6.80
CA GLU A 246 35.64 22.71 6.83
C GLU A 246 34.71 21.53 6.55
N VAL A 247 33.41 21.64 6.88
CA VAL A 247 32.40 20.56 6.64
C VAL A 247 31.63 20.75 5.36
N LEU A 248 31.73 21.92 4.71
CA LEU A 248 31.14 22.16 3.39
C LEU A 248 31.94 21.45 2.32
N GLN A 249 31.27 20.51 1.61
CA GLN A 249 31.85 19.70 0.56
C GLN A 249 31.16 20.00 -0.77
N LYS A 250 31.91 19.88 -1.87
CA LYS A 250 31.38 20.04 -3.23
C LYS A 250 30.89 18.70 -3.75
N ALA A 251 29.68 18.68 -4.29
CA ALA A 251 29.07 17.51 -4.89
C ALA A 251 28.48 17.81 -6.25
N GLY A 252 28.07 16.77 -6.97
CA GLY A 252 27.54 16.87 -8.33
C GLY A 252 28.63 16.94 -9.40
N GLN A 253 28.23 17.01 -10.66
CA GLN A 253 29.12 17.04 -11.83
C GLN A 253 28.65 18.08 -12.82
N ASP A 254 29.56 18.59 -13.63
CA ASP A 254 29.32 19.54 -14.73
C ASP A 254 28.48 20.77 -14.29
N ASP A 255 27.35 20.99 -14.92
CA ASP A 255 26.42 22.09 -14.65
C ASP A 255 25.51 21.86 -13.42
N ARG A 256 25.65 20.71 -12.74
CA ARG A 256 24.84 20.32 -11.56
C ARG A 256 25.68 20.29 -10.27
N GLN A 257 26.69 21.14 -10.18
CA GLN A 257 27.52 21.24 -8.98
C GLN A 257 26.81 22.05 -7.90
N PHE A 258 26.86 21.54 -6.66
CA PHE A 258 26.30 22.17 -5.47
C PHE A 258 27.18 21.91 -4.25
N MET A 259 26.91 22.61 -3.15
CA MET A 259 27.57 22.35 -1.87
C MET A 259 26.72 21.43 -1.00
N CYS A 260 27.36 20.63 -0.16
CA CYS A 260 26.66 19.80 0.81
C CYS A 260 27.38 19.74 2.15
N VAL A 261 26.61 19.56 3.23
CA VAL A 261 27.08 19.18 4.55
C VAL A 261 26.54 17.77 4.82
N LEU A 262 27.43 16.80 4.90
CA LEU A 262 27.07 15.39 4.97
C LEU A 262 27.19 14.84 6.38
N GLN A 263 26.51 13.72 6.60
CA GLN A 263 26.59 12.91 7.80
C GLN A 263 26.77 11.44 7.39
N LYS A 264 27.64 10.70 8.08
CA LYS A 264 27.82 9.25 7.87
C LYS A 264 27.64 8.49 9.17
N LYS A 265 28.19 9.01 10.27
CA LYS A 265 28.11 8.39 11.59
C LYS A 265 26.69 8.51 12.13
N ALA A 266 26.06 7.38 12.43
CA ALA A 266 24.73 7.37 13.04
C ALA A 266 24.80 7.91 14.48
N ILE A 267 23.89 8.83 14.81
CA ILE A 267 23.75 9.45 16.13
C ILE A 267 22.40 9.03 16.71
N SER A 268 22.42 8.42 17.89
CA SER A 268 21.18 7.87 18.48
C SER A 268 20.25 8.96 19.02
N ASN A 269 20.77 10.06 19.55
CA ASN A 269 19.99 11.14 20.16
C ASN A 269 20.51 12.48 19.64
N PRO A 270 20.12 12.90 18.40
CA PRO A 270 20.61 14.14 17.81
C PRO A 270 19.83 15.38 18.25
N GLU A 271 18.74 15.25 19.00
CA GLU A 271 17.81 16.32 19.36
C GLU A 271 18.54 17.54 19.94
N ASN A 272 19.37 17.35 20.97
CA ASN A 272 20.14 18.43 21.60
C ASN A 272 21.10 19.14 20.63
N LEU A 273 21.49 18.49 19.53
CA LEU A 273 22.33 19.10 18.51
C LEU A 273 21.52 20.05 17.63
N TYR A 274 20.29 19.70 17.31
CA TYR A 274 19.39 20.56 16.54
C TYR A 274 18.85 21.72 17.36
N GLU A 275 18.68 21.56 18.69
CA GLU A 275 18.29 22.63 19.62
C GLU A 275 19.43 23.58 19.97
N SER A 276 20.65 23.34 19.45
CA SER A 276 21.82 24.18 19.76
C SER A 276 21.82 25.48 18.95
N GLU A 277 22.34 26.57 19.56
CA GLU A 277 22.60 27.82 18.85
C GLU A 277 23.45 27.65 17.58
N ARG A 278 24.30 26.64 17.55
CA ARG A 278 25.16 26.36 16.38
C ARG A 278 24.35 25.89 15.17
N PHE A 279 23.27 25.18 15.39
CA PHE A 279 22.38 24.77 14.28
C PHE A 279 21.69 25.98 13.66
N GLU A 280 21.18 26.88 14.48
CA GLU A 280 20.57 28.13 14.03
C GLU A 280 21.59 29.04 13.30
N GLN A 281 22.77 29.21 13.86
CA GLN A 281 23.86 29.96 13.25
C GLN A 281 24.25 29.38 11.89
N MET A 282 24.34 28.06 11.78
CA MET A 282 24.61 27.40 10.50
C MET A 282 23.56 27.74 9.43
N LEU A 283 22.28 27.65 9.77
CA LEU A 283 21.21 27.95 8.83
C LEU A 283 21.20 29.41 8.40
N GLN A 284 21.50 30.33 9.32
CA GLN A 284 21.66 31.76 9.02
C GLN A 284 22.82 31.98 8.06
N GLU A 285 24.01 31.45 8.34
CA GLU A 285 25.21 31.59 7.51
C GLU A 285 25.01 30.98 6.11
N LEU A 286 24.36 29.80 6.04
CA LEU A 286 24.03 29.16 4.77
C LEU A 286 23.00 29.98 3.97
N SER A 287 22.00 30.58 4.63
CA SER A 287 20.99 31.41 3.99
C SER A 287 21.57 32.71 3.41
N GLU A 288 22.66 33.21 3.95
CA GLU A 288 23.36 34.37 3.42
C GLU A 288 24.21 34.02 2.18
N LYS A 289 24.87 32.84 2.20
CA LYS A 289 25.77 32.36 1.14
C LYS A 289 25.06 31.74 -0.06
N PHE A 290 23.86 31.16 0.14
CA PHE A 290 23.14 30.37 -0.86
C PHE A 290 21.75 30.92 -1.19
N ASP A 291 21.27 30.62 -2.39
CA ASP A 291 19.90 30.94 -2.82
C ASP A 291 18.88 30.01 -2.16
N TYR A 292 19.28 28.74 -1.95
CA TYR A 292 18.46 27.69 -1.34
C TYR A 292 19.29 26.83 -0.39
N VAL A 293 18.74 26.56 0.79
CA VAL A 293 19.24 25.62 1.78
C VAL A 293 18.22 24.49 1.89
N ILE A 294 18.59 23.30 1.46
CA ILE A 294 17.72 22.12 1.49
C ILE A 294 18.16 21.20 2.63
N LEU A 295 17.27 20.92 3.56
CA LEU A 295 17.50 20.03 4.69
C LEU A 295 16.85 18.69 4.41
N ASP A 296 17.62 17.60 4.29
CA ASP A 296 17.09 16.22 4.26
C ASP A 296 16.93 15.75 5.69
N THR A 297 15.70 15.51 6.16
CA THR A 297 15.40 15.25 7.57
C THR A 297 14.90 13.81 7.79
N ALA A 298 14.91 13.36 9.05
CA ALA A 298 14.28 12.10 9.43
C ALA A 298 12.74 12.13 9.18
N PRO A 299 12.07 10.97 9.06
CA PRO A 299 10.61 10.93 8.91
C PRO A 299 9.88 11.47 10.14
N THR A 300 8.84 12.32 9.92
CA THR A 300 8.02 12.94 10.99
C THR A 300 7.24 11.91 11.81
N GLY A 301 6.81 10.81 11.19
CA GLY A 301 6.00 9.78 11.87
C GLY A 301 6.79 8.86 12.81
N ILE A 302 8.12 9.02 12.93
CA ILE A 302 8.98 8.09 13.67
C ILE A 302 9.71 8.77 14.82
N VAL A 303 10.25 9.97 14.59
CA VAL A 303 11.09 10.68 15.54
C VAL A 303 10.81 12.18 15.56
N ARG A 304 11.07 12.82 16.70
CA ARG A 304 10.86 14.27 16.91
C ARG A 304 11.87 15.15 16.18
N ASP A 305 12.91 14.59 15.58
CA ASP A 305 13.98 15.34 14.92
C ASP A 305 13.42 16.31 13.86
N ALA A 306 12.47 15.83 13.05
CA ALA A 306 11.84 16.65 12.02
C ALA A 306 11.00 17.80 12.60
N GLU A 307 10.31 17.58 13.72
CA GLU A 307 9.57 18.60 14.47
C GLU A 307 10.50 19.69 14.99
N ILE A 308 11.62 19.30 15.60
CA ILE A 308 12.63 20.26 16.09
C ILE A 308 13.20 21.08 14.93
N ILE A 309 13.59 20.44 13.85
CA ILE A 309 14.17 21.10 12.66
C ILE A 309 13.13 22.03 12.01
N ALA A 310 11.84 21.68 12.03
CA ALA A 310 10.75 22.53 11.52
C ALA A 310 10.72 23.90 12.19
N GLY A 311 11.07 24.00 13.49
CA GLY A 311 11.17 25.27 14.20
C GLY A 311 12.22 26.23 13.64
N TYR A 312 13.17 25.75 12.86
CA TYR A 312 14.23 26.54 12.23
C TYR A 312 14.06 26.65 10.70
N ALA A 313 13.24 25.79 10.10
CA ALA A 313 12.98 25.81 8.67
C ALA A 313 11.88 26.83 8.34
N GLN A 314 12.03 27.56 7.23
CA GLN A 314 11.02 28.50 6.77
C GLN A 314 9.86 27.78 6.07
N ALA A 315 10.20 26.67 5.38
CA ALA A 315 9.23 25.87 4.63
C ALA A 315 9.50 24.38 4.81
N ALA A 316 8.44 23.58 4.69
CA ALA A 316 8.49 22.13 4.66
C ALA A 316 7.89 21.58 3.35
N PHE A 317 8.45 20.49 2.86
CA PHE A 317 7.99 19.76 1.68
C PHE A 317 7.88 18.27 2.01
N MET A 318 6.66 17.71 1.80
CA MET A 318 6.34 16.34 2.14
C MET A 318 6.57 15.39 0.96
N VAL A 319 7.27 14.29 1.19
CA VAL A 319 7.41 13.19 0.23
C VAL A 319 6.55 12.03 0.69
N ILE A 320 5.56 11.69 -0.12
CA ILE A 320 4.52 10.70 0.20
C ILE A 320 4.69 9.53 -0.76
N LYS A 321 4.87 8.33 -0.24
CA LYS A 321 4.90 7.12 -1.07
C LYS A 321 3.49 6.63 -1.37
N GLN A 322 3.22 6.36 -2.64
CA GLN A 322 1.94 5.85 -3.09
C GLN A 322 1.56 4.55 -2.37
N ASP A 323 0.29 4.37 -2.00
CA ASP A 323 -0.33 3.18 -1.40
C ASP A 323 0.19 2.79 0.00
N GLU A 324 1.04 3.61 0.63
CA GLU A 324 1.70 3.25 1.90
C GLU A 324 1.07 3.90 3.13
N VAL A 325 0.53 5.11 3.01
CA VAL A 325 0.13 5.93 4.15
C VAL A 325 -1.31 6.41 3.99
N HIS A 326 -2.01 6.55 5.11
CA HIS A 326 -3.35 7.12 5.19
C HIS A 326 -3.29 8.65 5.12
N ALA A 327 -4.27 9.27 4.47
CA ALA A 327 -4.35 10.72 4.33
C ALA A 327 -4.40 11.42 5.69
N THR A 328 -5.18 10.89 6.64
CA THR A 328 -5.26 11.41 8.02
C THR A 328 -3.89 11.52 8.69
N ALA A 329 -3.06 10.48 8.60
CA ALA A 329 -1.73 10.50 9.21
C ALA A 329 -0.76 11.50 8.54
N ILE A 330 -1.00 11.82 7.25
CA ILE A 330 -0.22 12.85 6.56
C ILE A 330 -0.68 14.24 7.02
N ASN A 331 -1.99 14.46 7.15
CA ASN A 331 -2.54 15.74 7.63
C ASN A 331 -2.11 16.00 9.08
N ASP A 332 -2.13 14.99 9.97
CA ASP A 332 -1.58 15.09 11.32
C ASP A 332 -0.08 15.51 11.31
N ALA A 333 0.70 14.98 10.36
CA ALA A 333 2.11 15.36 10.22
C ALA A 333 2.28 16.78 9.66
N VAL A 334 1.39 17.23 8.78
CA VAL A 334 1.34 18.62 8.29
C VAL A 334 1.09 19.56 9.46
N ASP A 335 0.08 19.28 10.29
CA ASP A 335 -0.26 20.09 11.46
C ASP A 335 0.92 20.17 12.44
N ILE A 336 1.59 19.05 12.74
CA ILE A 336 2.78 19.03 13.61
C ILE A 336 3.90 19.92 13.07
N LEU A 337 4.15 19.92 11.77
CA LEU A 337 5.21 20.74 11.17
C LEU A 337 4.84 22.23 11.17
N GLU A 338 3.57 22.57 10.97
CA GLU A 338 3.06 23.94 10.99
C GLU A 338 3.03 24.49 12.43
N ASP A 339 2.60 23.69 13.39
CA ASP A 339 2.65 24.03 14.82
C ASP A 339 4.08 24.26 15.30
N ALA A 340 5.05 23.53 14.75
CA ALA A 340 6.47 23.72 15.03
C ALA A 340 7.06 24.98 14.36
N GLY A 341 6.38 25.59 13.39
CA GLY A 341 6.76 26.88 12.77
C GLY A 341 7.14 26.82 11.29
N ALA A 342 7.24 25.63 10.66
CA ALA A 342 7.50 25.51 9.23
C ALA A 342 6.21 25.67 8.41
N SER A 343 6.22 26.51 7.37
CA SER A 343 5.10 26.55 6.43
C SER A 343 5.15 25.34 5.51
N VAL A 344 4.17 24.43 5.57
CA VAL A 344 4.09 23.29 4.62
C VAL A 344 3.63 23.82 3.26
N ILE A 345 4.60 24.03 2.36
CA ILE A 345 4.33 24.63 1.04
C ILE A 345 3.81 23.62 0.02
N GLY A 346 3.80 22.35 0.34
CA GLY A 346 3.23 21.27 -0.45
C GLY A 346 4.00 19.98 -0.37
N GLY A 347 3.59 19.02 -1.21
CA GLY A 347 4.17 17.69 -1.25
C GLY A 347 4.20 17.07 -2.64
N VAL A 348 4.71 15.84 -2.71
CA VAL A 348 4.79 15.05 -3.92
C VAL A 348 4.42 13.60 -3.65
N LEU A 349 3.65 12.99 -4.56
CA LEU A 349 3.38 11.56 -4.54
C LEU A 349 4.54 10.83 -5.23
N ASN A 350 5.35 10.13 -4.46
CA ASN A 350 6.55 9.44 -4.94
C ASN A 350 6.27 7.96 -5.24
N MET A 351 7.10 7.37 -6.11
CA MET A 351 7.01 5.97 -6.53
C MET A 351 5.65 5.60 -7.13
N ALA A 352 5.02 6.54 -7.86
CA ALA A 352 3.72 6.35 -8.47
C ALA A 352 3.76 5.23 -9.53
N ARG A 353 2.82 4.28 -9.39
CA ARG A 353 2.65 3.13 -10.30
C ARG A 353 1.28 3.23 -10.97
N GLY A 354 1.21 2.88 -12.26
CA GLY A 354 -0.08 2.80 -12.95
C GLY A 354 -0.66 4.13 -13.41
N GLU A 355 -0.16 5.26 -12.99
CA GLU A 355 -0.39 6.52 -13.66
C GLU A 355 0.37 6.52 -14.99
N ARG A 356 -0.19 5.85 -16.00
CA ARG A 356 -0.01 6.39 -17.34
C ARG A 356 -0.60 7.78 -17.22
N LEU A 357 0.27 8.80 -17.23
CA LEU A 357 -0.09 10.22 -17.18
C LEU A 357 -1.42 10.47 -17.91
N ALA A 358 -2.53 10.22 -17.24
CA ALA A 358 -3.87 10.52 -17.64
C ALA A 358 -4.18 11.96 -17.24
N GLY A 359 -3.19 12.83 -17.36
CA GLY A 359 -3.39 14.27 -17.47
C GLY A 359 -4.05 14.51 -18.80
N SER A 360 -5.36 14.56 -18.79
CA SER A 360 -6.23 14.91 -19.90
C SER A 360 -5.77 16.21 -20.53
N GLY A 361 -4.99 16.13 -21.57
CA GLY A 361 -4.55 17.27 -22.38
C GLY A 361 -3.21 17.08 -23.08
N TYR A 362 -2.28 16.31 -22.52
CA TYR A 362 -0.91 16.24 -23.03
C TYR A 362 -0.66 15.19 -24.12
N ARG A 363 -1.60 14.28 -24.40
CA ARG A 363 -1.49 13.32 -25.51
C ARG A 363 -1.43 14.00 -26.88
N LYS A 364 -1.85 15.26 -27.00
CA LYS A 364 -1.86 16.02 -28.25
C LYS A 364 -0.59 16.86 -28.45
N TYR A 365 0.09 17.30 -27.37
CA TYR A 365 1.26 18.17 -27.45
C TYR A 365 2.60 17.41 -27.45
N GLY A 366 2.75 16.31 -26.73
CA GLY A 366 4.00 15.54 -26.68
C GLY A 366 4.40 14.92 -28.03
N ARG A 367 3.43 14.56 -28.86
CA ARG A 367 3.67 14.04 -30.22
C ARG A 367 4.16 15.11 -31.21
N TYR A 368 3.82 16.38 -30.97
CA TYR A 368 4.26 17.49 -31.79
C TYR A 368 5.71 17.93 -31.49
N TYR A 369 6.13 17.87 -30.23
CA TYR A 369 7.49 18.29 -29.85
C TYR A 369 8.56 17.29 -30.30
N TYR A 370 8.28 15.97 -30.24
CA TYR A 370 9.22 14.95 -30.72
C TYR A 370 9.42 14.97 -32.26
N SER A 371 8.40 15.36 -33.02
CA SER A 371 8.53 15.47 -34.46
C SER A 371 9.33 16.70 -34.90
N TYR A 372 9.37 17.77 -34.09
CA TYR A 372 10.13 18.99 -34.41
C TYR A 372 11.59 18.92 -33.95
N ALA A 373 11.91 18.19 -32.88
CA ALA A 373 13.28 18.09 -32.36
C ALA A 373 14.17 17.08 -33.15
N TYR A 374 13.58 16.05 -33.75
CA TYR A 374 14.30 14.98 -34.44
C TYR A 374 14.02 14.89 -35.95
N GLY A 375 13.18 15.77 -36.50
CA GLY A 375 12.74 15.72 -37.90
C GLY A 375 13.59 16.52 -38.89
N LYS A 376 14.68 17.19 -38.48
CA LYS A 376 15.47 18.04 -39.39
C LYS A 376 16.82 17.52 -39.86
N ASP A 377 17.33 16.42 -39.28
CA ASP A 377 18.67 15.91 -39.65
C ASP A 377 18.66 14.63 -40.53
N GLY A 378 17.49 14.20 -41.03
CA GLY A 378 17.35 12.95 -41.79
C GLY A 378 17.17 13.08 -43.30
N GLN A 379 17.26 14.26 -43.92
CA GLN A 379 16.96 14.43 -45.37
C GLN A 379 18.10 14.95 -46.25
N ASN A 380 19.36 14.82 -45.90
CA ASN A 380 20.48 15.19 -46.78
C ASN A 380 21.61 14.15 -46.88
N ALA A 381 21.30 12.87 -46.86
CA ALA A 381 22.27 11.82 -47.20
C ALA A 381 21.68 10.82 -48.18
N GLY A 382 21.52 11.25 -49.42
CA GLY A 382 21.05 10.35 -50.50
C GLY A 382 20.90 11.01 -51.83
N LYS A 383 21.97 11.62 -52.35
CA LYS A 383 22.19 11.87 -53.80
C LYS A 383 23.59 12.44 -54.00
N ARG A 384 24.56 11.57 -54.13
CA ARG A 384 25.66 11.65 -55.13
C ARG A 384 26.40 10.33 -55.14
#